data_77597cd4855767b5646e06ac206e0ed5
#
_entry.id   77597cd4855767b5646e06ac206e0ed5
#
_cell.length_a   1.000
_cell.length_b   1.000
_cell.length_c   1.000
_cell.angle_alpha   90.00
_cell.angle_beta   90.00
_cell.angle_gamma   90.00
#
_symmetry.space_group_name_H-M   'P 1'
#
loop_
_entity.id
_entity.type
_entity.pdbx_description
1 polymer ?
#
loop_
_entity_poly.entity_id
_entity_poly.type
_entity_poly.pdbx_seq_one_letter_code
_entity_poly.pdbx_strand_id
1 'polypeptide(L)'
;MKLYNYFRSSASFRVRIALHLKGLPYEYIAVHIGKGEHKEAAYSSVAADNLVPNLVVEGEHLSQSMAIIEYLDETHPEPALLPKDALGRAHVRALAQSIACEIHPINNLRVLKYLSVDLGLNEDQKNAWYRHWVRDGLEAFERQLAQGPQSTYCFGNTPTLADCCLVPQIFNGKRFEVSFDGLPLTMAAFDACMKLDAFQKAQPSACPDAA
;
A
#
# COMPACT_ATOMS: atom_id res chain seq x y z
N MET A 1 -6.37 16.36 10.37
CA MET A 1 -6.72 15.34 9.34
C MET A 1 -7.37 14.16 10.01
N LYS A 2 -8.31 13.47 9.32
CA LYS A 2 -8.92 12.21 9.77
C LYS A 2 -8.67 11.15 8.71
N LEU A 3 -8.20 9.97 9.12
CA LEU A 3 -7.97 8.86 8.20
C LEU A 3 -8.96 7.73 8.50
N TYR A 4 -9.93 7.54 7.61
CA TYR A 4 -10.79 6.37 7.59
C TYR A 4 -10.01 5.22 6.95
N ASN A 5 -9.78 4.16 7.69
CA ASN A 5 -8.92 3.09 7.22
C ASN A 5 -9.20 1.75 7.93
N TYR A 6 -8.52 0.71 7.48
CA TYR A 6 -8.57 -0.62 8.07
C TYR A 6 -7.16 -1.15 8.26
N PHE A 7 -6.85 -1.71 9.42
CA PHE A 7 -5.48 -2.13 9.78
C PHE A 7 -4.82 -3.06 8.75
N ARG A 8 -5.57 -4.04 8.18
CA ARG A 8 -5.06 -4.98 7.16
C ARG A 8 -5.11 -4.47 5.73
N SER A 9 -5.71 -3.31 5.46
CA SER A 9 -5.74 -2.75 4.11
C SER A 9 -4.36 -2.29 3.67
N SER A 10 -3.81 -2.90 2.61
CA SER A 10 -2.53 -2.47 2.03
C SER A 10 -2.59 -1.02 1.55
N ALA A 11 -3.70 -0.59 0.96
CA ALA A 11 -3.87 0.80 0.53
C ALA A 11 -3.89 1.78 1.71
N SER A 12 -4.54 1.41 2.84
CA SER A 12 -4.49 2.21 4.08
C SER A 12 -3.09 2.23 4.68
N PHE A 13 -2.39 1.10 4.66
CA PHE A 13 -1.03 1.00 5.18
C PHE A 13 -0.06 1.92 4.42
N ARG A 14 -0.21 2.06 3.09
CA ARG A 14 0.56 3.03 2.29
C ARG A 14 0.43 4.45 2.83
N VAL A 15 -0.80 4.88 3.10
CA VAL A 15 -1.08 6.24 3.60
C VAL A 15 -0.57 6.43 5.03
N ARG A 16 -0.72 5.42 5.91
CA ARG A 16 -0.16 5.47 7.25
C ARG A 16 1.36 5.63 7.23
N ILE A 17 2.07 4.90 6.35
CA ILE A 17 3.52 5.06 6.16
C ILE A 17 3.86 6.51 5.78
N ALA A 18 3.18 7.06 4.78
CA ALA A 18 3.42 8.42 4.34
C ALA A 18 3.19 9.46 5.46
N LEU A 19 2.10 9.33 6.22
CA LEU A 19 1.80 10.18 7.35
C LEU A 19 2.89 10.10 8.43
N HIS A 20 3.36 8.90 8.76
CA HIS A 20 4.43 8.71 9.74
C HIS A 20 5.79 9.19 9.23
N LEU A 21 6.13 9.00 7.95
CA LEU A 21 7.37 9.53 7.36
C LEU A 21 7.40 11.06 7.45
N LYS A 22 6.26 11.69 7.19
CA LYS A 22 6.12 13.15 7.26
C LYS A 22 5.88 13.70 8.67
N GLY A 23 5.75 12.84 9.68
CA GLY A 23 5.48 13.27 11.06
C GLY A 23 4.13 13.95 11.25
N LEU A 24 3.15 13.67 10.39
CA LEU A 24 1.84 14.32 10.37
C LEU A 24 0.86 13.61 11.32
N PRO A 25 0.30 14.32 12.31
CA PRO A 25 -0.72 13.76 13.19
C PRO A 25 -2.06 13.60 12.46
N TYR A 26 -2.77 12.52 12.77
CA TYR A 26 -4.10 12.27 12.25
C TYR A 26 -4.97 11.52 13.26
N GLU A 27 -6.29 11.73 13.17
CA GLU A 27 -7.29 10.94 13.87
C GLU A 27 -7.48 9.61 13.11
N TYR A 28 -7.27 8.49 13.79
CA TYR A 28 -7.45 7.15 13.24
C TYR A 28 -8.91 6.73 13.36
N ILE A 29 -9.61 6.49 12.26
CA ILE A 29 -10.99 6.02 12.25
C ILE A 29 -11.03 4.65 11.58
N ALA A 30 -11.32 3.62 12.39
CA ALA A 30 -11.40 2.26 11.91
C ALA A 30 -12.69 2.04 11.07
N VAL A 31 -12.55 1.34 9.94
CA VAL A 31 -13.66 0.88 9.09
C VAL A 31 -13.39 -0.58 8.74
N HIS A 32 -14.08 -1.50 9.41
CA HIS A 32 -13.79 -2.92 9.30
C HIS A 32 -14.37 -3.54 8.02
N ILE A 33 -13.56 -3.55 6.93
CA ILE A 33 -13.98 -4.03 5.61
C ILE A 33 -14.38 -5.53 5.60
N GLY A 34 -13.78 -6.34 6.48
CA GLY A 34 -14.13 -7.76 6.63
C GLY A 34 -15.56 -7.96 7.15
N LYS A 35 -16.03 -7.08 8.05
CA LYS A 35 -17.39 -7.06 8.59
C LYS A 35 -18.40 -6.35 7.67
N GLY A 36 -17.92 -5.68 6.63
CA GLY A 36 -18.79 -4.98 5.67
C GLY A 36 -19.09 -3.52 6.03
N GLU A 37 -18.52 -2.96 7.09
CA GLU A 37 -18.77 -1.57 7.54
C GLU A 37 -18.56 -0.53 6.43
N HIS A 38 -17.63 -0.80 5.50
CA HIS A 38 -17.39 0.07 4.33
C HIS A 38 -18.57 0.15 3.35
N LYS A 39 -19.59 -0.71 3.49
CA LYS A 39 -20.80 -0.72 2.67
C LYS A 39 -22.02 -0.14 3.40
N GLU A 40 -21.87 0.23 4.65
CA GLU A 40 -22.93 0.85 5.44
C GLU A 40 -23.15 2.30 5.03
N ALA A 41 -24.38 2.80 5.17
CA ALA A 41 -24.75 4.16 4.81
C ALA A 41 -23.86 5.22 5.49
N ALA A 42 -23.46 4.97 6.74
CA ALA A 42 -22.57 5.85 7.49
C ALA A 42 -21.22 6.07 6.78
N TYR A 43 -20.62 5.00 6.22
CA TYR A 43 -19.36 5.14 5.50
C TYR A 43 -19.55 5.53 4.03
N SER A 44 -20.65 5.10 3.39
CA SER A 44 -20.94 5.47 2.01
C SER A 44 -21.14 6.99 1.83
N SER A 45 -21.51 7.70 2.90
CA SER A 45 -21.54 9.17 2.90
C SER A 45 -20.15 9.81 2.99
N VAL A 46 -19.14 9.07 3.43
CA VAL A 46 -17.74 9.52 3.53
C VAL A 46 -16.97 9.21 2.25
N ALA A 47 -17.17 8.01 1.68
CA ALA A 47 -16.44 7.53 0.52
C ALA A 47 -17.41 6.89 -0.48
N ALA A 48 -17.69 7.59 -1.58
CA ALA A 48 -18.64 7.16 -2.61
C ALA A 48 -18.28 5.84 -3.29
N ASP A 49 -16.98 5.48 -3.31
CA ASP A 49 -16.46 4.23 -3.86
C ASP A 49 -16.51 3.06 -2.86
N ASN A 50 -16.91 3.32 -1.60
CA ASN A 50 -16.94 2.35 -0.51
C ASN A 50 -15.57 1.65 -0.28
N LEU A 51 -14.47 2.34 -0.52
CA LEU A 51 -13.11 1.83 -0.32
C LEU A 51 -12.39 2.59 0.79
N VAL A 52 -11.41 1.96 1.38
CA VAL A 52 -10.43 2.56 2.29
C VAL A 52 -9.04 2.54 1.62
N PRO A 53 -8.20 3.56 1.87
CA PRO A 53 -8.36 4.69 2.78
C PRO A 53 -9.18 5.84 2.18
N ASN A 54 -9.76 6.66 3.08
CA ASN A 54 -10.25 7.99 2.77
C ASN A 54 -9.63 8.98 3.78
N LEU A 55 -8.99 10.03 3.29
CA LEU A 55 -8.39 11.08 4.12
C LEU A 55 -9.27 12.33 4.08
N VAL A 56 -9.71 12.80 5.25
CA VAL A 56 -10.47 14.04 5.37
C VAL A 56 -9.54 15.16 5.84
N VAL A 57 -9.47 16.20 5.02
CA VAL A 57 -8.69 17.42 5.27
C VAL A 57 -9.56 18.64 5.01
N GLU A 58 -9.71 19.51 5.98
CA GLU A 58 -10.50 20.75 5.85
C GLU A 58 -11.94 20.54 5.36
N GLY A 59 -12.51 19.37 5.64
CA GLY A 59 -13.85 18.99 5.22
C GLY A 59 -13.91 18.29 3.86
N GLU A 60 -12.83 18.28 3.09
CA GLU A 60 -12.72 17.58 1.81
C GLU A 60 -12.34 16.12 1.98
N HIS A 61 -12.90 15.26 1.17
CA HIS A 61 -12.70 13.80 1.19
C HIS A 61 -11.79 13.35 0.05
N LEU A 62 -10.59 12.89 0.38
CA LEU A 62 -9.61 12.38 -0.57
C LEU A 62 -9.63 10.85 -0.59
N SER A 63 -9.89 10.27 -1.74
CA SER A 63 -9.80 8.82 -1.98
C SER A 63 -8.56 8.46 -2.80
N GLN A 64 -8.29 7.15 -2.93
CA GLN A 64 -7.13 6.58 -3.62
C GLN A 64 -5.79 6.88 -2.94
N SER A 65 -5.16 5.80 -2.43
CA SER A 65 -3.92 5.92 -1.64
C SER A 65 -2.80 6.68 -2.34
N MET A 66 -2.68 6.55 -3.66
CA MET A 66 -1.65 7.25 -4.44
C MET A 66 -1.92 8.75 -4.47
N ALA A 67 -3.17 9.17 -4.77
CA ALA A 67 -3.57 10.57 -4.78
C ALA A 67 -3.42 11.21 -3.39
N ILE A 68 -3.80 10.50 -2.34
CA ILE A 68 -3.62 10.95 -0.96
C ILE A 68 -2.15 11.20 -0.64
N ILE A 69 -1.25 10.27 -1.00
CA ILE A 69 0.18 10.41 -0.71
C ILE A 69 0.80 11.54 -1.52
N GLU A 70 0.42 11.70 -2.79
CA GLU A 70 0.89 12.82 -3.61
C GLU A 70 0.38 14.17 -3.06
N TYR A 71 -0.88 14.25 -2.64
CA TYR A 71 -1.41 15.44 -1.95
C TYR A 71 -0.59 15.77 -0.68
N LEU A 72 -0.27 14.76 0.15
CA LEU A 72 0.57 14.96 1.33
C LEU A 72 1.99 15.41 0.96
N ASP A 73 2.54 14.92 -0.14
CA ASP A 73 3.88 15.30 -0.61
C ASP A 73 3.93 16.72 -1.16
N GLU A 74 2.88 17.16 -1.83
CA GLU A 74 2.75 18.52 -2.36
C GLU A 74 2.51 19.56 -1.26
N THR A 75 1.66 19.23 -0.28
CA THR A 75 1.30 20.17 0.81
C THR A 75 2.32 20.17 1.96
N HIS A 76 3.06 19.09 2.13
CA HIS A 76 4.11 18.91 3.13
C HIS A 76 5.36 18.34 2.46
N PRO A 77 6.13 19.17 1.72
CA PRO A 77 7.17 18.69 0.80
C PRO A 77 8.35 17.99 1.50
N GLU A 78 8.55 18.20 2.81
CA GLU A 78 9.68 17.59 3.53
C GLU A 78 9.18 16.61 4.62
N PRO A 79 9.81 15.41 4.71
CA PRO A 79 10.71 14.82 3.73
C PRO A 79 9.99 14.45 2.44
N ALA A 80 10.63 14.70 1.27
CA ALA A 80 10.05 14.42 -0.03
C ALA A 80 9.90 12.91 -0.28
N LEU A 81 8.74 12.50 -0.80
CA LEU A 81 8.47 11.11 -1.22
C LEU A 81 8.64 10.92 -2.74
N LEU A 82 8.86 12.00 -3.47
CA LEU A 82 9.17 12.01 -4.89
C LEU A 82 10.44 12.83 -5.15
N PRO A 83 11.30 12.41 -6.11
CA PRO A 83 12.46 13.18 -6.54
C PRO A 83 12.08 14.56 -7.08
N LYS A 84 13.07 15.48 -7.09
CA LYS A 84 12.85 16.86 -7.59
C LYS A 84 12.71 16.91 -9.12
N ASP A 85 13.45 16.08 -9.83
CA ASP A 85 13.44 16.07 -11.30
C ASP A 85 12.29 15.22 -11.86
N ALA A 86 11.81 15.58 -13.04
CA ALA A 86 10.65 14.96 -13.67
C ALA A 86 10.87 13.49 -14.03
N LEU A 87 12.07 13.12 -14.44
CA LEU A 87 12.39 11.74 -14.82
C LEU A 87 12.43 10.84 -13.59
N GLY A 88 13.08 11.26 -12.50
CA GLY A 88 13.08 10.56 -11.23
C GLY A 88 11.66 10.39 -10.68
N ARG A 89 10.82 11.44 -10.73
CA ARG A 89 9.38 11.34 -10.34
C ARG A 89 8.65 10.29 -11.17
N ALA A 90 8.91 10.23 -12.48
CA ALA A 90 8.30 9.23 -13.36
C ALA A 90 8.74 7.81 -13.00
N HIS A 91 10.03 7.58 -12.73
CA HIS A 91 10.53 6.27 -12.29
C HIS A 91 9.92 5.81 -10.96
N VAL A 92 9.89 6.69 -9.96
CA VAL A 92 9.27 6.36 -8.65
C VAL A 92 7.79 6.05 -8.81
N ARG A 93 7.05 6.83 -9.61
CA ARG A 93 5.64 6.56 -9.89
C ARG A 93 5.43 5.24 -10.63
N ALA A 94 6.29 4.91 -11.60
CA ALA A 94 6.21 3.64 -12.32
C ALA A 94 6.37 2.45 -11.37
N LEU A 95 7.38 2.47 -10.49
CA LEU A 95 7.56 1.46 -9.46
C LEU A 95 6.35 1.37 -8.52
N ALA A 96 5.85 2.50 -8.02
CA ALA A 96 4.69 2.52 -7.14
C ALA A 96 3.43 1.99 -7.82
N GLN A 97 3.20 2.34 -9.08
CA GLN A 97 2.03 1.91 -9.87
C GLN A 97 2.12 0.44 -10.27
N SER A 98 3.30 -0.12 -10.50
CA SER A 98 3.46 -1.57 -10.71
C SER A 98 2.82 -2.37 -9.56
N ILE A 99 2.90 -1.85 -8.34
CA ILE A 99 2.24 -2.47 -7.18
C ILE A 99 0.79 -2.02 -7.07
N ALA A 100 0.53 -0.71 -7.13
CA ALA A 100 -0.78 -0.16 -6.82
C ALA A 100 -1.82 -0.40 -7.92
N CYS A 101 -1.40 -0.51 -9.19
CA CYS A 101 -2.29 -0.65 -10.34
C CYS A 101 -2.25 -2.05 -10.98
N GLU A 102 -1.15 -2.80 -10.83
CA GLU A 102 -1.00 -4.10 -11.49
C GLU A 102 -1.16 -5.28 -10.50
N ILE A 103 -0.50 -5.26 -9.33
CA ILE A 103 -0.53 -6.38 -8.38
C ILE A 103 -1.76 -6.28 -7.45
N HIS A 104 -1.91 -5.16 -6.76
CA HIS A 104 -2.91 -5.01 -5.69
C HIS A 104 -4.35 -5.16 -6.17
N PRO A 105 -4.80 -4.57 -7.31
CA PRO A 105 -6.21 -4.57 -7.69
C PRO A 105 -6.78 -5.96 -7.97
N ILE A 106 -5.98 -6.84 -8.56
CA ILE A 106 -6.40 -8.21 -8.90
C ILE A 106 -6.34 -9.18 -7.71
N ASN A 107 -5.78 -8.73 -6.59
CA ASN A 107 -5.62 -9.50 -5.35
C ASN A 107 -6.36 -8.87 -4.15
N ASN A 108 -7.17 -7.84 -4.38
CA ASN A 108 -7.91 -7.20 -3.29
C ASN A 108 -9.12 -8.04 -2.84
N LEU A 109 -9.67 -7.67 -1.69
CA LEU A 109 -10.76 -8.42 -1.05
C LEU A 109 -11.97 -8.67 -1.96
N ARG A 110 -12.35 -7.69 -2.81
CA ARG A 110 -13.52 -7.83 -3.71
C ARG A 110 -13.29 -8.89 -4.78
N VAL A 111 -12.07 -8.96 -5.33
CA VAL A 111 -11.69 -10.00 -6.31
C VAL A 111 -11.65 -11.36 -5.63
N LEU A 112 -10.97 -11.48 -4.48
CA LEU A 112 -10.89 -12.74 -3.75
C LEU A 112 -12.26 -13.26 -3.30
N LYS A 113 -13.19 -12.36 -2.92
CA LYS A 113 -14.58 -12.75 -2.62
C LYS A 113 -15.31 -13.24 -3.87
N TYR A 114 -15.17 -12.56 -5.00
CA TYR A 114 -15.79 -12.98 -6.26
C TYR A 114 -15.29 -14.37 -6.68
N LEU A 115 -13.97 -14.61 -6.59
CA LEU A 115 -13.40 -15.94 -6.89
C LEU A 115 -13.99 -17.05 -6.00
N SER A 116 -14.14 -16.82 -4.70
CA SER A 116 -14.61 -17.85 -3.78
C SER A 116 -16.13 -17.97 -3.73
N VAL A 117 -16.89 -16.85 -3.76
CA VAL A 117 -18.34 -16.85 -3.58
C VAL A 117 -19.06 -17.06 -4.91
N ASP A 118 -18.70 -16.29 -5.93
CA ASP A 118 -19.43 -16.28 -7.21
C ASP A 118 -18.91 -17.36 -8.18
N LEU A 119 -17.58 -17.59 -8.21
CA LEU A 119 -16.98 -18.63 -9.06
C LEU A 119 -16.76 -19.96 -8.35
N GLY A 120 -17.02 -20.04 -7.04
CA GLY A 120 -16.96 -21.26 -6.26
C GLY A 120 -15.56 -21.86 -6.06
N LEU A 121 -14.49 -21.05 -6.21
CA LEU A 121 -13.14 -21.52 -5.96
C LEU A 121 -12.95 -21.84 -4.47
N ASN A 122 -12.31 -22.98 -4.18
CA ASN A 122 -11.90 -23.30 -2.82
C ASN A 122 -10.71 -22.45 -2.37
N GLU A 123 -10.37 -22.55 -1.06
CA GLU A 123 -9.29 -21.74 -0.46
C GLU A 123 -7.94 -21.95 -1.16
N ASP A 124 -7.59 -23.19 -1.53
CA ASP A 124 -6.31 -23.50 -2.19
C ASP A 124 -6.23 -22.85 -3.58
N GLN A 125 -7.30 -22.92 -4.37
CA GLN A 125 -7.39 -22.30 -5.68
C GLN A 125 -7.32 -20.75 -5.58
N LYS A 126 -8.05 -20.17 -4.63
CA LYS A 126 -7.99 -18.71 -4.36
C LYS A 126 -6.60 -18.27 -3.92
N ASN A 127 -5.95 -19.04 -3.03
CA ASN A 127 -4.60 -18.75 -2.57
C ASN A 127 -3.56 -18.97 -3.68
N ALA A 128 -3.76 -19.95 -4.56
CA ALA A 128 -2.93 -20.15 -5.75
C ALA A 128 -3.01 -18.96 -6.71
N TRP A 129 -4.22 -18.42 -6.97
CA TRP A 129 -4.42 -17.18 -7.71
C TRP A 129 -3.61 -16.03 -7.09
N TYR A 130 -3.76 -15.84 -5.77
CA TYR A 130 -3.08 -14.76 -5.05
C TYR A 130 -1.55 -14.86 -5.18
N ARG A 131 -1.00 -16.04 -4.91
CA ARG A 131 0.45 -16.30 -4.97
C ARG A 131 0.99 -16.10 -6.38
N HIS A 132 0.28 -16.59 -7.39
CA HIS A 132 0.67 -16.44 -8.80
C HIS A 132 0.84 -14.97 -9.19
N TRP A 133 -0.19 -14.16 -9.01
CA TRP A 133 -0.17 -12.77 -9.47
C TRP A 133 0.74 -11.88 -8.64
N VAL A 134 0.87 -12.13 -7.34
CA VAL A 134 1.84 -11.41 -6.52
C VAL A 134 3.26 -11.76 -6.94
N ARG A 135 3.54 -13.04 -7.19
CA ARG A 135 4.86 -13.50 -7.60
C ARG A 135 5.25 -12.93 -8.96
N ASP A 136 4.40 -13.05 -9.96
CA ASP A 136 4.63 -12.52 -11.31
C ASP A 136 4.91 -11.03 -11.30
N GLY A 137 4.09 -10.26 -10.59
CA GLY A 137 4.26 -8.82 -10.46
C GLY A 137 5.54 -8.42 -9.70
N LEU A 138 5.91 -9.15 -8.64
CA LEU A 138 7.15 -8.87 -7.90
C LEU A 138 8.41 -9.25 -8.68
N GLU A 139 8.36 -10.27 -9.54
CA GLU A 139 9.45 -10.56 -10.46
C GLU A 139 9.64 -9.45 -11.50
N ALA A 140 8.55 -8.89 -11.99
CA ALA A 140 8.62 -7.72 -12.86
C ALA A 140 9.19 -6.50 -12.11
N PHE A 141 8.77 -6.29 -10.87
CA PHE A 141 9.27 -5.23 -10.00
C PHE A 141 10.78 -5.38 -9.72
N GLU A 142 11.26 -6.60 -9.41
CA GLU A 142 12.67 -6.90 -9.22
C GLU A 142 13.50 -6.54 -10.45
N ARG A 143 13.01 -6.90 -11.67
CA ARG A 143 13.67 -6.53 -12.92
C ARG A 143 13.73 -5.01 -13.12
N GLN A 144 12.70 -4.26 -12.71
CA GLN A 144 12.71 -2.79 -12.76
C GLN A 144 13.75 -2.22 -11.80
N LEU A 145 13.85 -2.74 -10.58
CA LEU A 145 14.88 -2.32 -9.63
C LEU A 145 16.30 -2.59 -10.18
N ALA A 146 16.51 -3.74 -10.81
CA ALA A 146 17.80 -4.12 -11.40
C ALA A 146 18.22 -3.22 -12.59
N GLN A 147 17.29 -2.58 -13.27
CA GLN A 147 17.56 -1.62 -14.34
C GLN A 147 17.88 -0.22 -13.83
N GLY A 148 17.54 0.06 -12.58
CA GLY A 148 17.79 1.34 -11.94
C GLY A 148 19.21 1.46 -11.34
N PRO A 149 19.56 2.63 -10.78
CA PRO A 149 20.79 2.80 -10.03
C PRO A 149 20.76 1.96 -8.75
N GLN A 150 21.95 1.52 -8.29
CA GLN A 150 22.05 0.87 -6.99
C GLN A 150 21.54 1.80 -5.89
N SER A 151 20.59 1.33 -5.10
CA SER A 151 19.83 2.12 -4.15
C SER A 151 19.62 1.36 -2.83
N THR A 152 19.48 2.10 -1.73
CA THR A 152 19.12 1.53 -0.42
C THR A 152 17.63 1.19 -0.35
N TYR A 153 16.79 2.03 -0.97
CA TYR A 153 15.34 1.90 -1.07
C TYR A 153 14.95 1.62 -2.52
N CYS A 154 13.68 1.60 -2.84
CA CYS A 154 13.23 1.35 -4.21
C CYS A 154 13.84 2.34 -5.22
N PHE A 155 14.15 3.56 -4.77
CA PHE A 155 14.81 4.57 -5.59
C PHE A 155 15.63 5.52 -4.71
N GLY A 156 16.96 5.44 -4.81
CA GLY A 156 17.87 6.30 -4.05
C GLY A 156 18.07 5.88 -2.59
N ASN A 157 18.45 6.85 -1.75
CA ASN A 157 18.89 6.60 -0.38
C ASN A 157 17.92 7.13 0.70
N THR A 158 16.73 7.53 0.29
CA THR A 158 15.62 7.91 1.17
C THR A 158 14.35 7.20 0.74
N PRO A 159 13.43 6.85 1.66
CA PRO A 159 12.15 6.24 1.29
C PRO A 159 11.35 7.13 0.34
N THR A 160 10.69 6.51 -0.61
CA THR A 160 9.87 7.16 -1.63
C THR A 160 8.44 6.62 -1.62
N LEU A 161 7.59 7.17 -2.49
CA LEU A 161 6.26 6.67 -2.78
C LEU A 161 6.27 5.16 -3.16
N ALA A 162 7.32 4.70 -3.86
CA ALA A 162 7.47 3.30 -4.24
C ALA A 162 7.63 2.39 -3.01
N ASP A 163 8.38 2.84 -2.00
CA ASP A 163 8.56 2.11 -0.74
C ASP A 163 7.27 2.06 0.08
N CYS A 164 6.49 3.14 0.07
CA CYS A 164 5.15 3.16 0.66
C CYS A 164 4.23 2.10 0.04
N CYS A 165 4.42 1.77 -1.23
CA CYS A 165 3.66 0.72 -1.92
C CYS A 165 4.25 -0.68 -1.70
N LEU A 166 5.58 -0.82 -1.72
CA LEU A 166 6.27 -2.10 -1.60
C LEU A 166 6.01 -2.77 -0.25
N VAL A 167 6.22 -2.04 0.85
CA VAL A 167 6.14 -2.63 2.20
C VAL A 167 4.79 -3.29 2.48
N PRO A 168 3.63 -2.65 2.24
CA PRO A 168 2.33 -3.29 2.40
C PRO A 168 2.12 -4.51 1.50
N GLN A 169 2.68 -4.50 0.29
CA GLN A 169 2.58 -5.62 -0.64
C GLN A 169 3.36 -6.84 -0.15
N ILE A 170 4.60 -6.65 0.31
CA ILE A 170 5.40 -7.74 0.90
C ILE A 170 4.76 -8.26 2.18
N PHE A 171 4.28 -7.36 3.05
CA PHE A 171 3.58 -7.74 4.28
C PHE A 171 2.37 -8.65 4.00
N ASN A 172 1.58 -8.28 3.00
CA ASN A 172 0.41 -9.07 2.61
C ASN A 172 0.82 -10.38 1.90
N GLY A 173 1.88 -10.35 1.08
CA GLY A 173 2.46 -11.54 0.45
C GLY A 173 2.93 -12.57 1.48
N LYS A 174 3.61 -12.14 2.54
CA LYS A 174 4.00 -13.03 3.65
C LYS A 174 2.81 -13.73 4.29
N ARG A 175 1.69 -13.03 4.45
CA ARG A 175 0.47 -13.59 5.02
C ARG A 175 -0.18 -14.68 4.14
N PHE A 176 0.00 -14.61 2.83
CA PHE A 176 -0.47 -15.60 1.85
C PHE A 176 0.60 -16.61 1.45
N GLU A 177 1.73 -16.63 2.16
CA GLU A 177 2.84 -17.55 1.92
C GLU A 177 3.42 -17.48 0.51
N VAL A 178 3.52 -16.26 -0.03
CA VAL A 178 4.22 -16.01 -1.30
C VAL A 178 5.71 -16.23 -1.09
N SER A 179 6.38 -17.00 -1.96
CA SER A 179 7.84 -17.09 -1.96
C SER A 179 8.46 -15.79 -2.48
N PHE A 180 9.50 -15.34 -1.81
CA PHE A 180 10.32 -14.19 -2.22
C PHE A 180 11.72 -14.62 -2.69
N ASP A 181 11.93 -15.91 -2.94
CA ASP A 181 13.20 -16.44 -3.44
C ASP A 181 13.53 -15.81 -4.79
N GLY A 182 14.79 -15.39 -4.97
CA GLY A 182 15.23 -14.74 -6.21
C GLY A 182 14.77 -13.28 -6.39
N LEU A 183 14.31 -12.62 -5.30
CA LEU A 183 13.94 -11.20 -5.27
C LEU A 183 14.84 -10.40 -4.31
N PRO A 184 16.19 -10.44 -4.47
CA PRO A 184 17.09 -9.87 -3.49
C PRO A 184 17.00 -8.34 -3.35
N LEU A 185 16.79 -7.60 -4.45
CA LEU A 185 16.68 -6.13 -4.41
C LEU A 185 15.37 -5.69 -3.76
N THR A 186 14.29 -6.35 -4.12
CA THR A 186 12.96 -6.12 -3.52
C THR A 186 13.00 -6.34 -2.01
N MET A 187 13.60 -7.45 -1.56
CA MET A 187 13.69 -7.77 -0.14
C MET A 187 14.69 -6.88 0.59
N ALA A 188 15.79 -6.47 -0.02
CA ALA A 188 16.73 -5.52 0.57
C ALA A 188 16.06 -4.15 0.82
N ALA A 189 15.29 -3.64 -0.15
CA ALA A 189 14.52 -2.39 0.01
C ALA A 189 13.46 -2.53 1.12
N PHE A 190 12.72 -3.64 1.16
CA PHE A 190 11.78 -3.94 2.24
C PHE A 190 12.47 -3.94 3.61
N ASP A 191 13.59 -4.64 3.76
CA ASP A 191 14.32 -4.74 5.03
C ASP A 191 14.92 -3.40 5.47
N ALA A 192 15.36 -2.56 4.52
CA ALA A 192 15.80 -1.20 4.80
C ALA A 192 14.65 -0.33 5.34
N CYS A 193 13.47 -0.40 4.71
CA CYS A 193 12.27 0.30 5.16
C CYS A 193 11.86 -0.13 6.58
N MET A 194 11.88 -1.43 6.87
CA MET A 194 11.44 -1.96 8.17
C MET A 194 12.38 -1.62 9.33
N LYS A 195 13.55 -1.05 9.08
CA LYS A 195 14.41 -0.45 10.13
C LYS A 195 13.94 0.93 10.59
N LEU A 196 13.05 1.56 9.84
CA LEU A 196 12.57 2.91 10.15
C LEU A 196 11.30 2.85 11.00
N ASP A 197 11.26 3.65 12.06
CA ASP A 197 10.13 3.81 12.98
C ASP A 197 8.80 4.08 12.26
N ALA A 198 8.84 4.89 11.19
CA ALA A 198 7.65 5.25 10.42
C ALA A 198 6.94 4.03 9.83
N PHE A 199 7.69 3.06 9.32
CA PHE A 199 7.13 1.82 8.77
C PHE A 199 6.67 0.87 9.87
N GLN A 200 7.43 0.78 10.97
CA GLN A 200 7.06 -0.06 12.12
C GLN A 200 5.77 0.44 12.80
N LYS A 201 5.62 1.74 13.00
CA LYS A 201 4.41 2.35 13.59
C LYS A 201 3.19 2.26 12.69
N ALA A 202 3.39 2.21 11.36
CA ALA A 202 2.31 2.13 10.39
C ALA A 202 1.80 0.69 10.15
N GLN A 203 2.54 -0.36 10.58
CA GLN A 203 2.20 -1.75 10.29
C GLN A 203 0.87 -2.18 10.94
N PRO A 204 0.20 -3.21 10.38
CA PRO A 204 -1.10 -3.66 10.87
C PRO A 204 -1.16 -3.95 12.37
N SER A 205 -0.14 -4.61 12.94
CA SER A 205 -0.09 -4.97 14.37
C SER A 205 0.06 -3.75 15.31
N ALA A 206 0.45 -2.58 14.79
CA ALA A 206 0.55 -1.36 15.57
C ALA A 206 -0.74 -0.51 15.52
N CYS A 207 -1.75 -0.93 14.76
CA CYS A 207 -3.00 -0.19 14.62
C CYS A 207 -3.95 -0.45 15.80
N PRO A 208 -4.78 0.53 16.20
CA PRO A 208 -5.73 0.38 17.32
C PRO A 208 -6.78 -0.70 17.12
N ASP A 209 -7.14 -1.01 15.86
CA ASP A 209 -8.14 -2.02 15.46
C ASP A 209 -7.52 -3.39 15.12
N ALA A 210 -6.27 -3.63 15.52
CA ALA A 210 -5.54 -4.87 15.22
C ALA A 210 -5.95 -6.06 16.12
N ALA A 211 -6.79 -5.84 17.13
CA ALA A 211 -7.22 -6.83 18.13
C ALA A 211 -8.27 -7.82 17.60
#